data_00c32264183ed6ec2410bcb562049467
#
_entry.id   00c32264183ed6ec2410bcb562049467
#
_cell.length_a   1.000
_cell.length_b   1.000
_cell.length_c   1.000
_cell.angle_alpha   90.00
_cell.angle_beta   90.00
_cell.angle_gamma   90.00
#
_symmetry.space_group_name_H-M   'P 1'
#
loop_
_entity.id
_entity.type
_entity.pdbx_description
1 polymer ?
#
loop_
_entity_poly.entity_id
_entity_poly.type
_entity_poly.pdbx_seq_one_letter_code
_entity_poly.pdbx_strand_id
1 'polypeptide(L)'
;MGRRNDHSRDELRELCENAAGEIIQSEGLGGLTARKVASAIGYSPGTLYVAFQNLDEIILHVNGETLADLYECIRLIPGLKPDPLEAALALANAYLQYAVEHPNRWRSLFEHRLPPSMPLPDWFNALTTRMFAVVAEPLERIRPAMTPEESLVASRALWSSVHGVASLGLDSKLEIDDRANVHHVMQLLVVSYVRGLAAGEEIAT
;
A
#
# COMPACT_ATOMS: atom_id res chain seq x y z
N MET A 1 -31.23 23.25 18.72
CA MET A 1 -29.76 23.26 18.65
C MET A 1 -29.39 23.54 17.20
N GLY A 2 -28.77 24.69 16.96
CA GLY A 2 -28.42 25.13 15.60
C GLY A 2 -27.41 24.19 14.96
N ARG A 3 -27.61 23.93 13.68
CA ARG A 3 -26.70 23.21 12.81
C ARG A 3 -25.40 24.03 12.74
N ARG A 4 -24.34 23.62 13.44
CA ARG A 4 -23.00 24.19 13.24
C ARG A 4 -22.57 23.80 11.83
N ASN A 5 -22.57 24.77 10.92
CA ASN A 5 -22.02 24.66 9.58
C ASN A 5 -20.72 25.46 9.59
N ASP A 6 -19.79 25.03 10.48
CA ASP A 6 -18.58 25.77 10.78
C ASP A 6 -17.45 25.50 9.77
N HIS A 7 -17.61 24.50 8.87
CA HIS A 7 -16.60 24.09 7.89
C HIS A 7 -17.17 24.03 6.48
N SER A 8 -16.35 24.39 5.50
CA SER A 8 -16.62 24.14 4.09
C SER A 8 -16.67 22.63 3.79
N ARG A 9 -17.13 22.26 2.59
CA ARG A 9 -17.18 20.86 2.17
C ARG A 9 -15.77 20.24 2.14
N ASP A 10 -14.77 20.99 1.69
CA ASP A 10 -13.39 20.50 1.58
C ASP A 10 -12.74 20.35 2.95
N GLU A 11 -12.93 21.31 3.87
CA GLU A 11 -12.49 21.17 5.26
C GLU A 11 -13.17 19.98 5.97
N LEU A 12 -14.45 19.74 5.69
CA LEU A 12 -15.17 18.59 6.25
C LEU A 12 -14.61 17.27 5.69
N ARG A 13 -14.21 17.23 4.41
CA ARG A 13 -13.54 16.05 3.82
C ARG A 13 -12.23 15.77 4.56
N GLU A 14 -11.38 16.74 4.69
CA GLU A 14 -10.09 16.62 5.37
C GLU A 14 -10.26 16.14 6.82
N LEU A 15 -11.20 16.72 7.56
CA LEU A 15 -11.50 16.28 8.93
C LEU A 15 -11.97 14.82 8.99
N CYS A 16 -12.82 14.39 8.06
CA CYS A 16 -13.30 13.01 7.99
C CYS A 16 -12.18 12.03 7.64
N GLU A 17 -11.34 12.37 6.66
CA GLU A 17 -10.20 11.56 6.21
C GLU A 17 -9.19 11.39 7.34
N ASN A 18 -8.81 12.48 8.02
CA ASN A 18 -7.91 12.45 9.17
C ASN A 18 -8.48 11.57 10.31
N ALA A 19 -9.73 11.81 10.71
CA ALA A 19 -10.37 11.03 11.78
C ALA A 19 -10.49 9.54 11.41
N ALA A 20 -10.83 9.22 10.16
CA ALA A 20 -10.89 7.85 9.69
C ALA A 20 -9.51 7.19 9.66
N GLY A 21 -8.47 7.93 9.24
CA GLY A 21 -7.07 7.47 9.27
C GLY A 21 -6.59 7.13 10.68
N GLU A 22 -6.89 7.97 11.68
CA GLU A 22 -6.57 7.71 13.09
C GLU A 22 -7.30 6.49 13.65
N ILE A 23 -8.59 6.33 13.32
CA ILE A 23 -9.37 5.16 13.73
C ILE A 23 -8.81 3.88 13.09
N ILE A 24 -8.53 3.90 11.77
CA ILE A 24 -7.91 2.74 11.10
C ILE A 24 -6.55 2.43 11.72
N GLN A 25 -5.71 3.43 11.98
CA GLN A 25 -4.40 3.23 12.58
C GLN A 25 -4.48 2.58 13.96
N SER A 26 -5.42 2.98 14.81
CA SER A 26 -5.53 2.49 16.18
C SER A 26 -6.34 1.19 16.31
N GLU A 27 -7.40 1.02 15.52
CA GLU A 27 -8.37 -0.07 15.70
C GLU A 27 -8.46 -1.03 14.50
N GLY A 28 -7.76 -0.72 13.40
CA GLY A 28 -7.88 -1.43 12.13
C GLY A 28 -9.15 -1.07 11.35
N LEU A 29 -9.27 -1.62 10.14
CA LEU A 29 -10.42 -1.35 9.26
C LEU A 29 -11.76 -1.77 9.89
N GLY A 30 -11.78 -2.89 10.62
CA GLY A 30 -12.99 -3.36 11.31
C GLY A 30 -13.49 -2.44 12.43
N GLY A 31 -12.63 -1.55 12.94
CA GLY A 31 -12.98 -0.54 13.94
C GLY A 31 -13.68 0.69 13.36
N LEU A 32 -13.58 0.92 12.04
CA LEU A 32 -14.13 2.11 11.39
C LEU A 32 -15.64 2.03 11.20
N THR A 33 -16.33 3.06 11.65
CA THR A 33 -17.77 3.26 11.39
C THR A 33 -18.07 4.73 11.16
N ALA A 34 -19.09 5.04 10.35
CA ALA A 34 -19.55 6.41 10.13
C ALA A 34 -19.88 7.15 11.44
N ARG A 35 -20.37 6.42 12.45
CA ARG A 35 -20.68 6.99 13.78
C ARG A 35 -19.39 7.40 14.51
N LYS A 36 -18.34 6.58 14.49
CA LYS A 36 -17.07 6.93 15.12
C LYS A 36 -16.41 8.11 14.45
N VAL A 37 -16.35 8.13 13.11
CA VAL A 37 -15.80 9.28 12.36
C VAL A 37 -16.57 10.56 12.71
N ALA A 38 -17.88 10.54 12.63
CA ALA A 38 -18.73 11.70 12.97
C ALA A 38 -18.51 12.17 14.42
N SER A 39 -18.42 11.21 15.37
CA SER A 39 -18.17 11.53 16.77
C SER A 39 -16.80 12.16 16.98
N ALA A 40 -15.76 11.68 16.31
CA ALA A 40 -14.40 12.20 16.41
C ALA A 40 -14.30 13.67 15.96
N ILE A 41 -15.05 14.04 14.92
CA ILE A 41 -15.06 15.42 14.39
C ILE A 41 -16.17 16.31 14.99
N GLY A 42 -16.97 15.80 15.94
CA GLY A 42 -18.01 16.56 16.61
C GLY A 42 -19.28 16.82 15.79
N TYR A 43 -19.57 15.95 14.81
CA TYR A 43 -20.73 16.04 13.91
C TYR A 43 -21.68 14.85 14.02
N SER A 44 -22.81 14.93 13.34
CA SER A 44 -23.73 13.80 13.19
C SER A 44 -23.27 12.88 12.05
N PRO A 45 -23.59 11.56 12.08
CA PRO A 45 -23.27 10.65 10.97
C PRO A 45 -23.80 11.10 9.61
N GLY A 46 -24.97 11.76 9.59
CA GLY A 46 -25.54 12.28 8.34
C GLY A 46 -24.72 13.41 7.71
N THR A 47 -23.88 14.10 8.50
CA THR A 47 -23.02 15.18 8.00
C THR A 47 -21.90 14.66 7.10
N LEU A 48 -21.41 13.43 7.34
CA LEU A 48 -20.38 12.81 6.48
C LEU A 48 -20.84 12.70 5.02
N TYR A 49 -22.12 12.40 4.84
CA TYR A 49 -22.72 12.20 3.51
C TYR A 49 -22.98 13.51 2.74
N VAL A 50 -22.67 14.67 3.34
CA VAL A 50 -22.56 15.95 2.63
C VAL A 50 -21.24 16.02 1.83
N ALA A 51 -20.19 15.39 2.34
CA ALA A 51 -18.84 15.41 1.76
C ALA A 51 -18.51 14.16 0.96
N PHE A 52 -19.02 12.99 1.34
CA PHE A 52 -18.74 11.68 0.77
C PHE A 52 -20.02 10.95 0.38
N GLN A 53 -19.95 10.09 -0.64
CA GLN A 53 -21.08 9.27 -1.06
C GLN A 53 -21.39 8.15 -0.03
N ASN A 54 -20.35 7.56 0.53
CA ASN A 54 -20.42 6.45 1.48
C ASN A 54 -19.14 6.33 2.29
N LEU A 55 -19.08 5.36 3.19
CA LEU A 55 -17.91 5.08 4.02
C LEU A 55 -16.75 4.52 3.18
N ASP A 56 -17.05 3.77 2.11
CA ASP A 56 -16.00 3.21 1.22
C ASP A 56 -15.21 4.31 0.52
N GLU A 57 -15.83 5.44 0.16
CA GLU A 57 -15.12 6.59 -0.40
C GLU A 57 -14.13 7.18 0.61
N ILE A 58 -14.50 7.28 1.90
CA ILE A 58 -13.58 7.74 2.95
C ILE A 58 -12.41 6.77 3.10
N ILE A 59 -12.69 5.46 3.17
CA ILE A 59 -11.65 4.43 3.28
C ILE A 59 -10.71 4.49 2.07
N LEU A 60 -11.24 4.69 0.87
CA LEU A 60 -10.45 4.79 -0.35
C LEU A 60 -9.48 5.98 -0.30
N HIS A 61 -9.91 7.13 0.23
CA HIS A 61 -9.04 8.29 0.40
C HIS A 61 -7.94 8.02 1.44
N VAL A 62 -8.27 7.43 2.60
CA VAL A 62 -7.28 7.03 3.61
C VAL A 62 -6.28 6.00 3.05
N ASN A 63 -6.76 5.05 2.25
CA ASN A 63 -5.88 4.09 1.56
C ASN A 63 -5.00 4.78 0.50
N GLY A 64 -5.51 5.80 -0.18
CA GLY A 64 -4.73 6.62 -1.10
C GLY A 64 -3.59 7.37 -0.42
N GLU A 65 -3.86 7.98 0.75
CA GLU A 65 -2.81 8.60 1.59
C GLU A 65 -1.77 7.56 2.02
N THR A 66 -2.22 6.41 2.52
CA THR A 66 -1.33 5.31 2.93
C THR A 66 -0.42 4.85 1.78
N LEU A 67 -0.96 4.76 0.57
CA LEU A 67 -0.19 4.40 -0.62
C LEU A 67 0.79 5.51 -1.02
N ALA A 68 0.40 6.78 -0.87
CA ALA A 68 1.28 7.92 -1.11
C ALA A 68 2.43 7.98 -0.09
N ASP A 69 2.17 7.73 1.18
CA ASP A 69 3.19 7.66 2.23
C ASP A 69 4.20 6.54 1.94
N LEU A 70 3.70 5.34 1.60
CA LEU A 70 4.56 4.23 1.20
C LEU A 70 5.41 4.57 -0.03
N TYR A 71 4.81 5.24 -1.03
CA TYR A 71 5.55 5.71 -2.21
C TYR A 71 6.69 6.67 -1.84
N GLU A 72 6.43 7.64 -0.94
CA GLU A 72 7.49 8.56 -0.49
C GLU A 72 8.64 7.82 0.23
N CYS A 73 8.35 6.75 0.96
CA CYS A 73 9.38 5.92 1.60
C CYS A 73 10.30 5.21 0.60
N ILE A 74 9.79 4.84 -0.59
CA ILE A 74 10.52 3.97 -1.52
C ILE A 74 11.04 4.65 -2.79
N ARG A 75 10.43 5.75 -3.25
CA ARG A 75 10.65 6.35 -4.58
C ARG A 75 12.09 6.73 -4.93
N LEU A 76 12.91 7.05 -3.92
CA LEU A 76 14.31 7.45 -4.14
C LEU A 76 15.29 6.28 -4.06
N ILE A 77 14.87 5.12 -3.57
CA ILE A 77 15.75 3.97 -3.33
C ILE A 77 16.47 3.50 -4.59
N PRO A 78 15.81 3.32 -5.75
CA PRO A 78 16.50 2.85 -6.96
C PRO A 78 17.64 3.78 -7.40
N GLY A 79 17.40 5.09 -7.38
CA GLY A 79 18.42 6.07 -7.76
C GLY A 79 19.61 6.18 -6.79
N LEU A 80 19.44 5.74 -5.53
CA LEU A 80 20.49 5.76 -4.51
C LEU A 80 21.32 4.48 -4.49
N LYS A 81 20.93 3.43 -5.21
CA LYS A 81 21.58 2.11 -5.24
C LYS A 81 22.10 1.78 -6.63
N PRO A 82 23.42 1.86 -6.87
CA PRO A 82 24.02 1.52 -8.16
C PRO A 82 23.80 0.05 -8.55
N ASP A 83 23.89 -0.89 -7.60
CA ASP A 83 23.59 -2.29 -7.84
C ASP A 83 22.05 -2.52 -7.82
N PRO A 84 21.47 -3.03 -8.91
CA PRO A 84 20.03 -3.27 -8.99
C PRO A 84 19.53 -4.37 -8.03
N LEU A 85 20.34 -5.35 -7.66
CA LEU A 85 19.99 -6.33 -6.63
C LEU A 85 19.91 -5.64 -5.26
N GLU A 86 20.87 -4.77 -4.93
CA GLU A 86 20.80 -3.98 -3.69
C GLU A 86 19.59 -3.06 -3.68
N ALA A 87 19.22 -2.47 -4.82
CA ALA A 87 18.01 -1.66 -4.96
C ALA A 87 16.75 -2.48 -4.68
N ALA A 88 16.60 -3.66 -5.29
CA ALA A 88 15.45 -4.54 -5.08
C ALA A 88 15.34 -5.01 -3.62
N LEU A 89 16.46 -5.36 -2.98
CA LEU A 89 16.52 -5.72 -1.56
C LEU A 89 16.12 -4.55 -0.65
N ALA A 90 16.60 -3.33 -0.96
CA ALA A 90 16.27 -2.14 -0.19
C ALA A 90 14.79 -1.78 -0.31
N LEU A 91 14.18 -1.92 -1.50
CA LEU A 91 12.75 -1.74 -1.71
C LEU A 91 11.93 -2.74 -0.89
N ALA A 92 12.28 -4.02 -0.91
CA ALA A 92 11.59 -5.06 -0.15
C ALA A 92 11.69 -4.81 1.38
N ASN A 93 12.87 -4.39 1.86
CA ASN A 93 13.08 -4.05 3.26
C ASN A 93 12.27 -2.81 3.68
N ALA A 94 12.24 -1.75 2.86
CA ALA A 94 11.44 -0.55 3.14
C ALA A 94 9.94 -0.86 3.15
N TYR A 95 9.47 -1.71 2.25
CA TYR A 95 8.08 -2.19 2.25
C TYR A 95 7.72 -2.95 3.54
N LEU A 96 8.58 -3.90 3.96
CA LEU A 96 8.39 -4.65 5.20
C LEU A 96 8.43 -3.74 6.42
N GLN A 97 9.37 -2.79 6.46
CA GLN A 97 9.48 -1.82 7.55
C GLN A 97 8.20 -0.99 7.68
N TYR A 98 7.67 -0.47 6.56
CA TYR A 98 6.42 0.28 6.54
C TYR A 98 5.25 -0.56 7.08
N ALA A 99 5.16 -1.82 6.68
CA ALA A 99 4.12 -2.73 7.14
C ALA A 99 4.20 -3.02 8.65
N VAL A 100 5.43 -3.07 9.21
CA VAL A 100 5.68 -3.22 10.65
C VAL A 100 5.32 -1.96 11.44
N GLU A 101 5.64 -0.78 10.91
CA GLU A 101 5.41 0.52 11.56
C GLU A 101 3.94 0.95 11.50
N HIS A 102 3.24 0.60 10.40
CA HIS A 102 1.86 1.00 10.15
C HIS A 102 0.93 -0.20 9.86
N PRO A 103 0.87 -1.23 10.72
CA PRO A 103 0.26 -2.52 10.38
C PRO A 103 -1.22 -2.40 10.00
N ASN A 104 -1.97 -1.58 10.70
CA ASN A 104 -3.41 -1.43 10.45
C ASN A 104 -3.71 -0.63 9.18
N ARG A 105 -2.97 0.46 8.93
CA ARG A 105 -3.08 1.23 7.68
C ARG A 105 -2.64 0.41 6.48
N TRP A 106 -1.52 -0.32 6.61
CA TRP A 106 -1.03 -1.21 5.56
C TRP A 106 -2.03 -2.34 5.25
N ARG A 107 -2.60 -2.99 6.28
CA ARG A 107 -3.64 -4.02 6.06
C ARG A 107 -4.88 -3.47 5.39
N SER A 108 -5.31 -2.27 5.73
CA SER A 108 -6.49 -1.62 5.13
C SER A 108 -6.41 -1.53 3.60
N LEU A 109 -5.20 -1.37 3.02
CA LEU A 109 -5.00 -1.37 1.57
C LEU A 109 -5.49 -2.65 0.89
N PHE A 110 -5.44 -3.80 1.58
CA PHE A 110 -5.70 -5.13 1.02
C PHE A 110 -7.00 -5.76 1.55
N GLU A 111 -7.43 -5.37 2.74
CA GLU A 111 -8.68 -5.85 3.35
C GLU A 111 -9.91 -5.12 2.78
N HIS A 112 -9.76 -3.84 2.45
CA HIS A 112 -10.88 -3.07 1.89
C HIS A 112 -11.19 -3.52 0.48
N ARG A 113 -12.47 -3.85 0.26
CA ARG A 113 -12.99 -4.21 -1.05
C ARG A 113 -14.07 -3.23 -1.45
N LEU A 114 -13.85 -2.51 -2.53
CA LEU A 114 -14.86 -1.63 -3.10
C LEU A 114 -16.08 -2.45 -3.57
N PRO A 115 -17.30 -1.93 -3.36
CA PRO A 115 -18.49 -2.54 -3.93
C PRO A 115 -18.40 -2.53 -5.47
N PRO A 116 -19.01 -3.52 -6.18
CA PRO A 116 -18.96 -3.60 -7.65
C PRO A 116 -19.46 -2.34 -8.37
N SER A 117 -20.30 -1.55 -7.71
CA SER A 117 -20.85 -0.29 -8.24
C SER A 117 -19.87 0.89 -8.14
N MET A 118 -18.73 0.73 -7.48
CA MET A 118 -17.74 1.77 -7.26
C MET A 118 -16.40 1.38 -7.89
N PRO A 119 -16.13 1.79 -9.16
CA PRO A 119 -14.85 1.51 -9.79
C PRO A 119 -13.73 2.30 -9.11
N LEU A 120 -12.50 1.76 -9.17
CA LEU A 120 -11.31 2.48 -8.72
C LEU A 120 -11.14 3.78 -9.53
N PRO A 121 -11.01 4.94 -8.86
CA PRO A 121 -10.80 6.21 -9.56
C PRO A 121 -9.42 6.28 -10.23
N ASP A 122 -9.32 7.11 -11.28
CA ASP A 122 -8.07 7.30 -12.02
C ASP A 122 -6.91 7.77 -11.15
N TRP A 123 -7.18 8.61 -10.15
CA TRP A 123 -6.15 9.10 -9.24
C TRP A 123 -5.53 7.96 -8.40
N PHE A 124 -6.32 6.97 -7.99
CA PHE A 124 -5.83 5.80 -7.24
C PHE A 124 -5.04 4.86 -8.15
N ASN A 125 -5.53 4.64 -9.38
CA ASN A 125 -4.82 3.87 -10.39
C ASN A 125 -3.46 4.51 -10.75
N ALA A 126 -3.39 5.85 -10.82
CA ALA A 126 -2.14 6.57 -11.05
C ALA A 126 -1.13 6.37 -9.90
N LEU A 127 -1.57 6.39 -8.65
CA LEU A 127 -0.71 6.08 -7.49
C LEU A 127 -0.16 4.65 -7.57
N THR A 128 -1.01 3.68 -7.86
CA THR A 128 -0.62 2.28 -8.00
C THR A 128 0.39 2.09 -9.14
N THR A 129 0.16 2.75 -10.28
CA THR A 129 1.08 2.72 -11.43
C THR A 129 2.46 3.27 -11.05
N ARG A 130 2.51 4.40 -10.33
CA ARG A 130 3.77 4.99 -9.83
C ARG A 130 4.51 4.05 -8.88
N MET A 131 3.78 3.35 -7.99
CA MET A 131 4.38 2.34 -7.10
C MET A 131 5.06 1.22 -7.88
N PHE A 132 4.38 0.66 -8.89
CA PHE A 132 4.96 -0.41 -9.71
C PHE A 132 6.14 0.07 -10.56
N ALA A 133 6.15 1.32 -11.03
CA ALA A 133 7.29 1.88 -11.75
C ALA A 133 8.57 1.91 -10.88
N VAL A 134 8.45 2.21 -9.58
CA VAL A 134 9.59 2.16 -8.65
C VAL A 134 10.13 0.73 -8.50
N VAL A 135 9.24 -0.27 -8.46
CA VAL A 135 9.66 -1.69 -8.36
C VAL A 135 10.25 -2.18 -9.69
N ALA A 136 9.74 -1.71 -10.82
CA ALA A 136 10.19 -2.09 -12.16
C ALA A 136 11.62 -1.59 -12.47
N GLU A 137 11.97 -0.39 -12.02
CA GLU A 137 13.24 0.25 -12.34
C GLU A 137 14.48 -0.64 -12.11
N PRO A 138 14.74 -1.22 -10.93
CA PRO A 138 15.88 -2.11 -10.76
C PRO A 138 15.78 -3.39 -11.60
N LEU A 139 14.59 -3.91 -11.89
CA LEU A 139 14.40 -5.10 -12.71
C LEU A 139 14.75 -4.82 -14.18
N GLU A 140 14.39 -3.66 -14.69
CA GLU A 140 14.75 -3.20 -16.05
C GLU A 140 16.27 -3.02 -16.20
N ARG A 141 16.96 -2.59 -15.14
CA ARG A 141 18.43 -2.52 -15.14
C ARG A 141 19.08 -3.91 -15.14
N ILE A 142 18.44 -4.92 -14.52
CA ILE A 142 18.91 -6.31 -14.54
C ILE A 142 18.70 -6.93 -15.93
N ARG A 143 17.55 -6.70 -16.55
CA ARG A 143 17.21 -7.23 -17.88
C ARG A 143 16.71 -6.11 -18.81
N PRO A 144 17.59 -5.33 -19.42
CA PRO A 144 17.23 -4.16 -20.23
C PRO A 144 16.42 -4.50 -21.50
N ALA A 145 16.41 -5.76 -21.90
CA ALA A 145 15.68 -6.22 -23.09
C ALA A 145 14.20 -6.53 -22.82
N MET A 146 13.70 -6.36 -21.57
CA MET A 146 12.27 -6.55 -21.27
C MET A 146 11.41 -5.53 -22.01
N THR A 147 10.30 -6.00 -22.56
CA THR A 147 9.22 -5.13 -23.02
C THR A 147 8.53 -4.46 -21.82
N PRO A 148 7.80 -3.35 -22.03
CA PRO A 148 7.02 -2.73 -20.93
C PRO A 148 6.01 -3.69 -20.29
N GLU A 149 5.46 -4.63 -21.05
CA GLU A 149 4.53 -5.64 -20.54
C GLU A 149 5.25 -6.67 -19.66
N GLU A 150 6.42 -7.17 -20.08
CA GLU A 150 7.25 -8.06 -19.27
C GLU A 150 7.72 -7.38 -17.98
N SER A 151 8.13 -6.10 -18.04
CA SER A 151 8.51 -5.31 -16.87
C SER A 151 7.35 -5.18 -15.88
N LEU A 152 6.14 -4.92 -16.37
CA LEU A 152 4.94 -4.84 -15.54
C LEU A 152 4.62 -6.18 -14.86
N VAL A 153 4.73 -7.29 -15.59
CA VAL A 153 4.51 -8.64 -15.03
C VAL A 153 5.57 -8.97 -14.00
N ALA A 154 6.84 -8.71 -14.31
CA ALA A 154 7.96 -8.98 -13.40
C ALA A 154 7.84 -8.16 -12.09
N SER A 155 7.53 -6.86 -12.19
CA SER A 155 7.35 -6.01 -11.01
C SER A 155 6.19 -6.46 -10.14
N ARG A 156 5.06 -6.86 -10.73
CA ARG A 156 3.92 -7.40 -10.01
C ARG A 156 4.23 -8.74 -9.35
N ALA A 157 4.96 -9.64 -10.02
CA ALA A 157 5.36 -10.94 -9.47
C ALA A 157 6.26 -10.76 -8.25
N LEU A 158 7.30 -9.91 -8.35
CA LEU A 158 8.18 -9.62 -7.22
C LEU A 158 7.41 -9.00 -6.06
N TRP A 159 6.60 -7.95 -6.33
CA TRP A 159 5.82 -7.29 -5.30
C TRP A 159 4.85 -8.25 -4.60
N SER A 160 4.11 -9.08 -5.36
CA SER A 160 3.17 -10.06 -4.79
C SER A 160 3.87 -11.07 -3.88
N SER A 161 5.07 -11.49 -4.26
CA SER A 161 5.88 -12.41 -3.45
C SER A 161 6.38 -11.75 -2.17
N VAL A 162 6.89 -10.51 -2.25
CA VAL A 162 7.31 -9.69 -1.10
C VAL A 162 6.14 -9.43 -0.17
N HIS A 163 4.97 -9.06 -0.72
CA HIS A 163 3.74 -8.87 0.06
C HIS A 163 3.31 -10.15 0.78
N GLY A 164 3.39 -11.30 0.12
CA GLY A 164 3.07 -12.60 0.73
C GLY A 164 3.95 -12.90 1.94
N VAL A 165 5.26 -12.70 1.84
CA VAL A 165 6.19 -12.86 2.98
C VAL A 165 5.87 -11.87 4.09
N ALA A 166 5.64 -10.60 3.77
CA ALA A 166 5.30 -9.57 4.77
C ALA A 166 3.98 -9.89 5.48
N SER A 167 2.94 -10.25 4.74
CA SER A 167 1.61 -10.55 5.28
C SER A 167 1.64 -11.76 6.21
N LEU A 168 2.23 -12.88 5.75
CA LEU A 168 2.33 -14.09 6.55
C LEU A 168 3.26 -13.91 7.75
N GLY A 169 4.35 -13.15 7.59
CA GLY A 169 5.28 -12.85 8.67
C GLY A 169 4.68 -11.99 9.77
N LEU A 170 3.92 -10.95 9.41
CA LEU A 170 3.23 -10.09 10.39
C LEU A 170 2.10 -10.81 11.12
N ASP A 171 1.46 -11.79 10.48
CA ASP A 171 0.41 -12.61 11.08
C ASP A 171 0.95 -13.82 11.84
N SER A 172 2.28 -13.96 11.98
CA SER A 172 2.95 -15.10 12.63
C SER A 172 2.57 -16.47 12.01
N LYS A 173 2.20 -16.48 10.72
CA LYS A 173 1.75 -17.69 9.98
C LYS A 173 2.89 -18.43 9.27
N LEU A 174 4.11 -17.89 9.30
CA LEU A 174 5.29 -18.56 8.73
C LEU A 174 5.93 -19.56 9.68
N GLU A 175 5.37 -19.76 10.89
CA GLU A 175 5.96 -20.57 11.96
C GLU A 175 7.43 -20.20 12.28
N ILE A 176 7.72 -18.92 12.12
CA ILE A 176 9.06 -18.34 12.30
C ILE A 176 9.03 -17.46 13.53
N ASP A 177 9.71 -17.87 14.59
CA ASP A 177 9.63 -17.24 15.91
C ASP A 177 10.30 -15.85 16.01
N ASP A 178 11.00 -15.36 14.96
CA ASP A 178 11.74 -14.11 15.02
C ASP A 178 11.60 -13.28 13.74
N ARG A 179 11.51 -11.95 13.90
CA ARG A 179 11.54 -10.96 12.81
C ARG A 179 12.79 -11.09 11.94
N ALA A 180 13.93 -11.47 12.49
CA ALA A 180 15.17 -11.73 11.76
C ALA A 180 14.98 -12.82 10.70
N ASN A 181 14.16 -13.82 10.99
CA ASN A 181 13.85 -14.90 10.05
C ASN A 181 12.92 -14.42 8.92
N VAL A 182 11.96 -13.52 9.19
CA VAL A 182 11.13 -12.91 8.13
C VAL A 182 12.00 -12.12 7.15
N HIS A 183 12.96 -11.34 7.65
CA HIS A 183 13.94 -10.65 6.80
C HIS A 183 14.80 -11.64 5.98
N HIS A 184 15.22 -12.75 6.57
CA HIS A 184 15.99 -13.76 5.85
C HIS A 184 15.18 -14.42 4.72
N VAL A 185 13.91 -14.77 4.97
CA VAL A 185 13.00 -15.30 3.93
C VAL A 185 12.81 -14.26 2.82
N MET A 186 12.62 -12.99 3.18
CA MET A 186 12.51 -11.89 2.22
C MET A 186 13.74 -11.75 1.35
N GLN A 187 14.94 -11.78 1.96
CA GLN A 187 16.21 -11.71 1.23
C GLN A 187 16.39 -12.89 0.28
N LEU A 188 16.14 -14.11 0.75
CA LEU A 188 16.23 -15.34 -0.07
C LEU A 188 15.31 -15.23 -1.28
N LEU A 189 14.06 -14.80 -1.07
CA LEU A 189 13.08 -14.62 -2.13
C LEU A 189 13.55 -13.61 -3.18
N VAL A 190 13.95 -12.41 -2.75
CA VAL A 190 14.36 -11.33 -3.67
C VAL A 190 15.62 -11.73 -4.44
N VAL A 191 16.63 -12.29 -3.76
CA VAL A 191 17.86 -12.75 -4.42
C VAL A 191 17.58 -13.84 -5.45
N SER A 192 16.73 -14.82 -5.10
CA SER A 192 16.36 -15.92 -6.02
C SER A 192 15.60 -15.41 -7.23
N TYR A 193 14.63 -14.49 -7.01
CA TYR A 193 13.85 -13.88 -8.07
C TYR A 193 14.73 -13.08 -9.04
N VAL A 194 15.57 -12.19 -8.51
CA VAL A 194 16.46 -11.33 -9.31
C VAL A 194 17.47 -12.18 -10.10
N ARG A 195 18.05 -13.22 -9.50
CA ARG A 195 18.99 -14.12 -10.21
C ARG A 195 18.29 -14.90 -11.30
N GLY A 196 17.08 -15.41 -11.07
CA GLY A 196 16.27 -16.08 -12.10
C GLY A 196 15.95 -15.14 -13.26
N LEU A 197 15.56 -13.90 -12.96
CA LEU A 197 15.29 -12.87 -13.99
C LEU A 197 16.55 -12.55 -14.82
N ALA A 198 17.73 -12.46 -14.18
CA ALA A 198 19.01 -12.20 -14.83
C ALA A 198 19.46 -13.36 -15.72
N ALA A 199 19.17 -14.59 -15.33
CA ALA A 199 19.50 -15.78 -16.12
C ALA A 199 18.69 -15.89 -17.44
N GLY A 200 17.62 -15.11 -17.58
CA GLY A 200 16.84 -15.04 -18.82
C GLY A 200 16.05 -16.31 -19.12
N GLU A 201 15.76 -17.15 -18.11
CA GLU A 201 14.91 -18.32 -18.29
C GLU A 201 13.50 -17.86 -18.67
N GLU A 202 13.14 -18.09 -19.94
CA GLU A 202 11.76 -17.93 -20.40
C GLU A 202 10.90 -18.93 -19.62
N ILE A 203 9.93 -18.41 -18.86
CA ILE A 203 8.85 -19.27 -18.38
C ILE A 203 8.07 -19.68 -19.63
N ALA A 204 8.34 -20.92 -20.09
CA ALA A 204 7.59 -21.50 -21.20
C ALA A 204 6.10 -21.47 -20.82
N THR A 205 5.32 -20.67 -21.55
CA THR A 205 3.86 -20.58 -21.45
C THR A 205 3.19 -21.80 -22.05
#